data_44f539e1f42748db5ca77f102188ee12
#
_entry.id   44f539e1f42748db5ca77f102188ee12
#
_cell.length_a   1.000
_cell.length_b   1.000
_cell.length_c   1.000
_cell.angle_alpha   90.00
_cell.angle_beta   90.00
_cell.angle_gamma   90.00
#
_symmetry.space_group_name_H-M   'P 1'
#
loop_
_entity.id
_entity.type
_entity.pdbx_description
1 polymer ?
#
loop_
_entity_poly.entity_id
_entity_poly.type
_entity_poly.pdbx_seq_one_letter_code
_entity_poly.pdbx_strand_id
1 'polypeptide(L)' 'MKVGFIGLGNVGGKLAGSLLRNGVDIMVCDLDAQRVSSFRAEGAKGTMQAAEVTRAFDFVITCL' A
#
# COMPACT_ATOMS: atom_id res chain seq x y z
N MET A 1 3.93 -7.56 11.49
CA MET A 1 2.60 -7.09 11.10
C MET A 1 2.63 -6.64 9.65
N LYS A 2 1.65 -7.05 8.88
CA LYS A 2 1.56 -6.71 7.46
C LYS A 2 0.32 -5.84 7.23
N VAL A 3 0.51 -4.71 6.57
CA VAL A 3 -0.57 -3.75 6.32
C VAL A 3 -0.73 -3.54 4.82
N GLY A 4 -1.96 -3.69 4.34
CA GLY A 4 -2.30 -3.46 2.94
C GLY A 4 -3.10 -2.18 2.76
N PHE A 5 -2.85 -1.47 1.66
CA PHE A 5 -3.57 -0.27 1.30
C PHE A 5 -4.28 -0.46 -0.04
N ILE A 6 -5.57 -0.18 -0.07
CA ILE A 6 -6.36 -0.17 -1.29
C ILE A 6 -6.80 1.27 -1.55
N GLY A 7 -6.27 1.88 -2.60
CA GLY A 7 -6.46 3.29 -2.86
C GLY A 7 -5.56 4.14 -1.98
N LEU A 8 -4.64 4.87 -2.57
CA LEU A 8 -3.66 5.62 -1.79
C LEU A 8 -4.13 7.05 -1.51
N GLY A 9 -4.57 7.80 -2.51
CA GLY A 9 -5.00 9.17 -2.30
C GLY A 9 -3.96 10.00 -1.56
N ASN A 10 -4.34 11.19 -1.08
CA ASN A 10 -3.42 12.03 -0.33
C ASN A 10 -3.16 11.50 1.09
N VAL A 11 -4.23 11.15 1.79
CA VAL A 11 -4.13 10.68 3.17
C VAL A 11 -3.52 9.28 3.23
N GLY A 12 -4.02 8.37 2.40
CA GLY A 12 -3.50 7.01 2.35
C GLY A 12 -2.04 6.95 1.97
N GLY A 13 -1.62 7.78 1.02
CA GLY A 13 -0.21 7.85 0.61
C GLY A 13 0.71 8.32 1.72
N LYS A 14 0.28 9.32 2.48
CA LYS A 14 1.06 9.81 3.62
C LYS A 14 1.19 8.76 4.71
N LEU A 15 0.10 8.09 5.03
CA LEU A 15 0.10 7.05 6.05
C LEU A 15 0.96 5.85 5.62
N ALA A 16 0.81 5.40 4.38
CA ALA A 16 1.61 4.30 3.85
C ALA A 16 3.10 4.62 3.86
N GLY A 17 3.47 5.84 3.46
CA GLY A 17 4.85 6.28 3.49
C GLY A 17 5.42 6.32 4.90
N SER A 18 4.64 6.79 5.86
CA SER A 18 5.05 6.82 7.26
C SER A 18 5.31 5.41 7.80
N LEU A 19 4.39 4.49 7.55
CA LEU A 19 4.56 3.11 8.00
C LEU A 19 5.76 2.44 7.35
N LEU A 20 5.95 2.68 6.07
CA LEU A 20 7.09 2.11 5.34
C LEU A 20 8.41 2.60 5.91
N ARG A 21 8.51 3.89 6.23
CA ARG A 21 9.72 4.46 6.85
C ARG A 21 10.00 3.90 8.22
N ASN A 22 8.96 3.41 8.90
CA ASN A 22 9.09 2.81 10.23
C ASN A 22 9.26 1.29 10.18
N GLY A 23 9.55 0.73 9.03
CA GLY A 23 9.87 -0.68 8.88
C GLY A 23 8.68 -1.62 8.84
N VAL A 24 7.48 -1.10 8.64
CA VAL A 24 6.27 -1.93 8.52
C VAL A 24 6.22 -2.53 7.12
N ASP A 25 5.89 -3.82 7.05
CA ASP A 25 5.72 -4.51 5.77
C ASP A 25 4.37 -4.10 5.16
N ILE A 26 4.41 -3.35 4.05
CA ILE A 26 3.19 -2.85 3.41
C ILE A 26 3.07 -3.32 1.96
N MET A 27 1.83 -3.45 1.52
CA MET A 27 1.49 -3.66 0.12
C MET A 27 0.50 -2.58 -0.31
N VAL A 28 0.70 -2.01 -1.48
CA VAL A 28 -0.16 -0.95 -2.00
C VAL A 28 -0.88 -1.42 -3.26
N CYS A 29 -2.13 -1.02 -3.38
CA CYS A 29 -2.94 -1.25 -4.56
C CYS A 29 -3.63 0.05 -4.95
N ASP A 30 -3.46 0.49 -6.19
CA ASP A 30 -4.09 1.72 -6.68
C ASP A 30 -4.31 1.58 -8.18
N LEU A 31 -5.33 2.25 -8.70
CA LEU A 31 -5.57 2.31 -10.14
C LEU A 31 -4.50 3.13 -10.86
N ASP A 32 -3.83 4.02 -10.14
CA ASP A 32 -2.72 4.81 -10.67
C ASP A 32 -1.42 4.01 -10.54
N ALA A 33 -0.96 3.47 -11.65
CA ALA A 33 0.26 2.66 -11.70
C ALA A 33 1.50 3.44 -11.25
N GLN A 34 1.50 4.75 -11.43
CA GLN A 34 2.61 5.59 -11.01
C GLN A 34 2.76 5.64 -9.49
N ARG A 35 1.64 5.72 -8.78
CA ARG A 35 1.66 5.67 -7.31
C ARG A 35 2.19 4.35 -6.80
N VAL A 36 1.73 3.25 -7.40
CA VAL A 36 2.21 1.91 -7.03
C VAL A 36 3.71 1.79 -7.28
N SER A 37 4.19 2.26 -8.44
CA SER A 37 5.61 2.23 -8.76
C SER A 37 6.46 3.04 -7.78
N SER A 38 5.98 4.21 -7.37
CA SER A 38 6.69 5.04 -6.41
C SER A 38 6.89 4.32 -5.08
N PHE A 39 5.86 3.66 -4.58
CA PHE A 39 5.98 2.90 -3.33
C PHE A 39 6.85 1.67 -3.47
N ARG A 40 6.79 0.99 -4.61
CA ARG A 40 7.68 -0.15 -4.87
C ARG A 40 9.14 0.26 -4.88
N ALA A 41 9.44 1.42 -5.42
CA ALA A 41 10.80 1.95 -5.41
C ALA A 41 11.31 2.22 -4.00
N GLU A 42 10.41 2.46 -3.05
CA GLU A 42 10.77 2.69 -1.65
C GLU A 42 10.74 1.41 -0.81
N GLY A 43 10.46 0.26 -1.41
CA GLY A 43 10.51 -1.02 -0.74
C GLY A 43 9.17 -1.66 -0.44
N ALA A 44 8.06 -1.02 -0.76
CA ALA A 44 6.74 -1.62 -0.58
C ALA A 44 6.46 -2.64 -1.68
N LYS A 45 5.57 -3.58 -1.41
CA LYS A 45 5.03 -4.46 -2.43
C LYS A 45 3.87 -3.75 -3.13
N GLY A 46 3.72 -3.98 -4.41
CA GLY A 46 2.66 -3.34 -5.19
C GLY A 46 1.86 -4.35 -5.99
N THR A 47 0.57 -4.11 -6.11
CA THR A 47 -0.31 -4.93 -6.93
C THR A 47 -1.41 -4.07 -7.53
N MET A 48 -1.95 -4.53 -8.66
CA MET A 48 -3.13 -3.92 -9.27
C MET A 48 -4.42 -4.67 -8.88
N GLN A 49 -4.31 -5.70 -8.05
CA GLN A 49 -5.44 -6.55 -7.68
C GLN A 49 -5.70 -6.46 -6.18
N ALA A 50 -6.82 -5.85 -5.82
CA ALA A 50 -7.20 -5.67 -4.42
C ALA A 50 -7.32 -7.01 -3.67
N ALA A 51 -7.72 -8.08 -4.36
CA ALA A 51 -7.84 -9.39 -3.75
C ALA A 51 -6.53 -9.90 -3.16
N GLU A 52 -5.39 -9.56 -3.76
CA GLU A 52 -4.10 -9.95 -3.21
C GLU A 52 -3.83 -9.29 -1.88
N VAL A 53 -4.24 -8.03 -1.73
CA VAL A 53 -4.05 -7.29 -0.49
C VAL A 53 -4.83 -7.94 0.64
N THR A 54 -6.08 -8.30 0.39
CA THR A 54 -6.95 -8.88 1.43
C THR A 54 -6.50 -10.27 1.86
N ARG A 55 -5.85 -11.02 0.99
CA ARG A 55 -5.40 -12.38 1.32
C ARG A 55 -4.09 -12.44 2.08
N ALA A 56 -3.21 -11.48 1.83
CA ALA A 56 -1.83 -11.58 2.28
C ALA A 56 -1.52 -10.75 3.53
N PHE A 57 -2.43 -9.88 3.96
CA PHE A 57 -2.11 -8.91 4.99
C PHE A 57 -3.08 -8.95 6.17
N ASP A 58 -2.55 -8.63 7.36
CA ASP A 58 -3.30 -8.67 8.62
C ASP A 58 -4.31 -7.53 8.71
N PHE A 59 -3.97 -6.38 8.16
CA PHE A 59 -4.83 -5.21 8.16
C PHE A 59 -4.93 -4.64 6.76
N VAL A 60 -6.12 -4.22 6.37
CA VAL A 60 -6.36 -3.60 5.08
C VAL A 60 -7.00 -2.23 5.31
N ILE A 61 -6.38 -1.20 4.76
CA ILE A 61 -6.87 0.17 4.86
C ILE A 61 -7.33 0.62 3.48
N THR A 62 -8.58 1.04 3.39
CA THR A 62 -9.14 1.54 2.13
C THR A 62 -9.22 3.06 2.18
N CYS A 63 -8.60 3.72 1.19
CA CYS A 63 -8.57 5.18 1.07
C CYS A 63 -9.03 5.58 -0.33
N LEU A 64 -10.32 5.69 -0.50
CA LEU A 64 -10.93 6.05 -1.79
C LEU A 64 -11.31 7.57 -1.85
#